data_db144072299ecc2e6e727e90eefd4c52
#
_entry.id   db144072299ecc2e6e727e90eefd4c52
#
_cell.length_a   1.000
_cell.length_b   1.000
_cell.length_c   1.000
_cell.angle_alpha   90.00
_cell.angle_beta   90.00
_cell.angle_gamma   90.00
#
_symmetry.space_group_name_H-M   'P 1'
#
loop_
_entity.id
_entity.type
_entity.pdbx_description
1 polymer ?
#
loop_
_entity_poly.entity_id
_entity_poly.type
_entity_poly.pdbx_seq_one_letter_code
_entity_poly.pdbx_strand_id
1 'polypeptide(L)'
;MQSASDFQTFRVARAKALELRLEDFDENFHRSSGPGGQNVNKVSTAVTVCHRPTGTGVTAQDTRSQAQNRQLAWERVFDAIEEARAAEKQAAKSAKEKTRRQNAKRPWKVKQRMLASKKKRSDVKKMRSKAF
;
A
#
# COMPACT_ATOMS: atom_id res chain seq x y z
N MET A 1 -25.92 9.18 15.93
CA MET A 1 -25.90 7.70 16.05
C MET A 1 -26.35 7.13 14.71
N GLN A 2 -25.43 6.50 13.97
CA GLN A 2 -25.80 5.83 12.72
C GLN A 2 -26.62 4.57 13.07
N SER A 3 -27.71 4.34 12.33
CA SER A 3 -28.56 3.20 12.59
C SER A 3 -27.89 1.88 12.14
N ALA A 4 -28.33 0.74 12.66
CA ALA A 4 -27.80 -0.57 12.24
C ALA A 4 -27.99 -0.82 10.73
N SER A 5 -29.03 -0.23 10.13
CA SER A 5 -29.29 -0.25 8.69
C SER A 5 -28.24 0.52 7.89
N ASP A 6 -27.80 1.68 8.40
CA ASP A 6 -26.81 2.53 7.74
C ASP A 6 -25.45 1.83 7.70
N PHE A 7 -25.09 1.15 8.80
CA PHE A 7 -23.85 0.37 8.86
C PHE A 7 -23.84 -0.80 7.89
N GLN A 8 -24.93 -1.54 7.76
CA GLN A 8 -25.04 -2.60 6.76
C GLN A 8 -24.93 -2.07 5.33
N THR A 9 -25.62 -0.98 5.03
CA THR A 9 -25.57 -0.32 3.72
C THR A 9 -24.14 0.14 3.39
N PHE A 10 -23.44 0.70 4.37
CA PHE A 10 -22.04 1.11 4.23
C PHE A 10 -21.13 -0.08 3.86
N ARG A 11 -21.21 -1.20 4.61
CA ARG A 11 -20.38 -2.39 4.34
C ARG A 11 -20.61 -2.95 2.93
N VAL A 12 -21.89 -3.06 2.54
CA VAL A 12 -22.26 -3.56 1.20
C VAL A 12 -21.74 -2.64 0.11
N ALA A 13 -21.90 -1.33 0.26
CA ALA A 13 -21.44 -0.35 -0.71
C ALA A 13 -19.91 -0.36 -0.88
N ARG A 14 -19.15 -0.38 0.23
CA ARG A 14 -17.67 -0.41 0.20
C ARG A 14 -17.16 -1.74 -0.36
N ALA A 15 -17.73 -2.87 0.06
CA ALA A 15 -17.35 -4.17 -0.45
C ALA A 15 -17.59 -4.26 -1.98
N LYS A 16 -18.74 -3.77 -2.45
CA LYS A 16 -19.06 -3.70 -3.89
C LYS A 16 -18.07 -2.80 -4.66
N ALA A 17 -17.74 -1.64 -4.13
CA ALA A 17 -16.79 -0.71 -4.75
C ALA A 17 -15.38 -1.31 -4.89
N LEU A 18 -14.99 -2.16 -3.95
CA LEU A 18 -13.70 -2.85 -3.95
C LEU A 18 -13.75 -4.25 -4.59
N GLU A 19 -14.88 -4.65 -5.15
CA GLU A 19 -15.09 -6.01 -5.72
C GLU A 19 -14.77 -7.13 -4.72
N LEU A 20 -15.20 -6.94 -3.45
CA LEU A 20 -14.99 -7.88 -2.36
C LEU A 20 -16.31 -8.57 -1.99
N ARG A 21 -16.24 -9.82 -1.50
CA ARG A 21 -17.39 -10.54 -0.94
C ARG A 21 -17.39 -10.37 0.57
N LEU A 22 -18.53 -10.02 1.14
CA LEU A 22 -18.67 -9.89 2.59
C LEU A 22 -18.47 -11.22 3.32
N GLU A 23 -18.71 -12.34 2.65
CA GLU A 23 -18.52 -13.70 3.15
C GLU A 23 -17.04 -14.05 3.41
N ASP A 24 -16.12 -13.33 2.79
CA ASP A 24 -14.68 -13.53 2.94
C ASP A 24 -14.10 -12.81 4.16
N PHE A 25 -14.95 -12.11 4.93
CA PHE A 25 -14.54 -11.41 6.14
C PHE A 25 -14.94 -12.19 7.38
N ASP A 26 -13.98 -12.38 8.27
CA ASP A 26 -14.20 -12.91 9.61
C ASP A 26 -14.20 -11.77 10.63
N GLU A 27 -15.20 -11.75 11.48
CA GLU A 27 -15.38 -10.75 12.52
C GLU A 27 -15.30 -11.43 13.89
N ASN A 28 -14.36 -10.99 14.71
CA ASN A 28 -14.11 -11.55 16.03
C ASN A 28 -14.20 -10.47 17.11
N PHE A 29 -14.84 -10.81 18.23
CA PHE A 29 -15.02 -9.94 19.37
C PHE A 29 -14.19 -10.46 20.53
N HIS A 30 -13.38 -9.60 21.12
CA HIS A 30 -12.54 -9.96 22.27
C HIS A 30 -12.47 -8.82 23.28
N ARG A 31 -11.91 -9.11 24.43
CA ARG A 31 -11.70 -8.09 25.46
C ARG A 31 -10.62 -7.13 25.03
N SER A 32 -10.84 -5.83 25.26
CA SER A 32 -9.80 -4.83 24.99
C SER A 32 -8.65 -5.00 25.97
N SER A 33 -7.42 -4.86 25.49
CA SER A 33 -6.20 -4.84 26.29
C SER A 33 -5.86 -3.39 26.64
N GLY A 34 -5.67 -3.09 27.93
CA GLY A 34 -5.24 -1.75 28.36
C GLY A 34 -5.43 -1.55 29.86
N PRO A 35 -4.83 -0.49 30.43
CA PRO A 35 -5.08 -0.09 31.81
C PRO A 35 -6.51 0.40 31.93
N GLY A 36 -7.39 -0.43 32.47
CA GLY A 36 -8.81 -0.12 32.65
C GLY A 36 -9.40 -0.76 33.90
N GLY A 37 -10.46 -0.14 34.41
CA GLY A 37 -11.21 -0.64 35.56
C GLY A 37 -12.03 -1.90 35.27
N GLN A 38 -12.89 -2.32 36.21
CA GLN A 38 -13.67 -3.57 36.15
C GLN A 38 -14.45 -3.80 34.86
N ASN A 39 -14.84 -2.72 34.15
CA ASN A 39 -15.65 -2.82 32.92
C ASN A 39 -14.86 -3.39 31.73
N VAL A 40 -13.57 -3.04 31.62
CA VAL A 40 -12.68 -3.53 30.54
C VAL A 40 -12.48 -5.05 30.62
N ASN A 41 -12.48 -5.59 31.83
CA ASN A 41 -12.31 -7.03 32.07
C ASN A 41 -13.59 -7.85 31.87
N LYS A 42 -14.76 -7.22 31.82
CA LYS A 42 -16.05 -7.90 31.73
C LYS A 42 -16.69 -7.84 30.35
N VAL A 43 -16.38 -6.85 29.53
CA VAL A 43 -17.05 -6.60 28.25
C VAL A 43 -16.08 -6.76 27.07
N SER A 44 -16.48 -7.52 26.06
CA SER A 44 -15.71 -7.69 24.80
C SER A 44 -15.97 -6.51 23.88
N THR A 45 -15.23 -5.42 24.08
CA THR A 45 -15.38 -4.18 23.30
C THR A 45 -14.44 -4.10 22.11
N ALA A 46 -13.36 -4.85 22.09
CA ALA A 46 -12.44 -4.89 20.94
C ALA A 46 -13.02 -5.77 19.81
N VAL A 47 -12.87 -5.28 18.60
CA VAL A 47 -13.37 -5.94 17.38
C VAL A 47 -12.22 -6.10 16.39
N THR A 48 -12.01 -7.31 15.94
CA THR A 48 -11.06 -7.63 14.86
C THR A 48 -11.83 -8.07 13.63
N VAL A 49 -11.55 -7.44 12.50
CA VAL A 49 -12.08 -7.84 11.19
C VAL A 49 -10.89 -8.28 10.33
N CYS A 50 -11.00 -9.46 9.73
CA CYS A 50 -9.96 -10.03 8.89
C CYS A 50 -10.55 -10.44 7.54
N HIS A 51 -9.92 -10.04 6.45
CA HIS A 51 -10.25 -10.49 5.09
C HIS A 51 -9.38 -11.70 4.74
N ARG A 52 -9.98 -12.90 4.70
CA ARG A 52 -9.28 -14.17 4.49
C ARG A 52 -8.40 -14.24 3.24
N PRO A 53 -8.87 -13.82 2.04
CA PRO A 53 -8.08 -13.97 0.82
C PRO A 53 -6.81 -13.13 0.80
N THR A 54 -6.81 -11.92 1.40
CA THR A 54 -5.62 -11.04 1.46
C THR A 54 -4.82 -11.19 2.74
N GLY A 55 -5.39 -11.84 3.77
CA GLY A 55 -4.79 -11.90 5.10
C GLY A 55 -4.77 -10.57 5.84
N THR A 56 -5.44 -9.54 5.31
CA THR A 56 -5.49 -8.22 5.92
C THR A 56 -6.42 -8.23 7.10
N GLY A 57 -5.90 -8.01 8.31
CA GLY A 57 -6.69 -7.94 9.53
C GLY A 57 -6.46 -6.63 10.28
N VAL A 58 -7.52 -6.09 10.86
CA VAL A 58 -7.49 -4.86 11.65
C VAL A 58 -8.27 -5.05 12.94
N THR A 59 -7.71 -4.56 14.04
CA THR A 59 -8.36 -4.56 15.34
C THR A 59 -8.66 -3.11 15.76
N ALA A 60 -9.90 -2.84 16.15
CA ALA A 60 -10.31 -1.58 16.73
C ALA A 60 -10.72 -1.78 18.19
N GLN A 61 -10.11 -0.99 19.08
CA GLN A 61 -10.37 -0.97 20.52
C GLN A 61 -10.31 0.46 21.09
N ASP A 62 -10.61 1.44 20.24
CA ASP A 62 -10.41 2.87 20.52
C ASP A 62 -11.45 3.39 21.50
N THR A 63 -12.65 2.80 21.49
CA THR A 63 -13.77 3.27 22.30
C THR A 63 -14.29 2.18 23.25
N ARG A 64 -15.06 2.60 24.26
CA ARG A 64 -15.78 1.68 25.17
C ARG A 64 -17.04 1.06 24.53
N SER A 65 -17.42 1.49 23.33
CA SER A 65 -18.58 0.99 22.61
C SER A 65 -18.18 -0.05 21.56
N GLN A 66 -18.62 -1.29 21.74
CA GLN A 66 -18.40 -2.36 20.77
C GLN A 66 -18.94 -1.99 19.37
N ALA A 67 -20.12 -1.34 19.32
CA ALA A 67 -20.72 -0.93 18.04
C ALA A 67 -19.87 0.09 17.29
N GLN A 68 -19.27 1.06 17.99
CA GLN A 68 -18.35 2.03 17.39
C GLN A 68 -17.04 1.39 16.95
N ASN A 69 -16.45 0.53 17.78
CA ASN A 69 -15.24 -0.19 17.41
C ASN A 69 -15.48 -1.11 16.21
N ARG A 70 -16.68 -1.70 16.10
CA ARG A 70 -17.07 -2.49 14.95
C ARG A 70 -17.07 -1.66 13.66
N GLN A 71 -17.65 -0.48 13.67
CA GLN A 71 -17.64 0.42 12.52
C GLN A 71 -16.20 0.79 12.12
N LEU A 72 -15.40 1.22 13.10
CA LEU A 72 -14.00 1.59 12.88
C LEU A 72 -13.17 0.43 12.32
N ALA A 73 -13.37 -0.80 12.81
CA ALA A 73 -12.66 -1.97 12.29
C ALA A 73 -13.00 -2.24 10.82
N TRP A 74 -14.27 -2.13 10.44
CA TRP A 74 -14.70 -2.31 9.06
C TRP A 74 -14.20 -1.20 8.13
N GLU A 75 -14.23 0.07 8.55
CA GLU A 75 -13.65 1.18 7.80
C GLU A 75 -12.15 0.94 7.54
N ARG A 76 -11.42 0.68 8.62
CA ARG A 76 -9.97 0.49 8.56
C ARG A 76 -9.54 -0.72 7.73
N VAL A 77 -10.28 -1.83 7.75
CA VAL A 77 -9.91 -3.00 6.94
C VAL A 77 -10.14 -2.72 5.45
N PHE A 78 -11.20 -2.01 5.08
CA PHE A 78 -11.39 -1.59 3.69
C PHE A 78 -10.30 -0.63 3.22
N ASP A 79 -9.95 0.36 4.03
CA ASP A 79 -8.89 1.31 3.72
C ASP A 79 -7.53 0.60 3.60
N ALA A 80 -7.21 -0.33 4.49
CA ALA A 80 -5.98 -1.12 4.42
C ALA A 80 -5.89 -1.99 3.15
N ILE A 81 -7.00 -2.58 2.71
CA ILE A 81 -7.05 -3.35 1.46
C ILE A 81 -6.87 -2.42 0.25
N GLU A 82 -7.49 -1.25 0.26
CA GLU A 82 -7.35 -0.25 -0.80
C GLU A 82 -5.92 0.28 -0.90
N GLU A 83 -5.31 0.62 0.22
CA GLU A 83 -3.90 1.05 0.30
C GLU A 83 -2.94 -0.05 -0.19
N ALA A 84 -3.15 -1.29 0.22
CA ALA A 84 -2.34 -2.42 -0.24
C ALA A 84 -2.41 -2.60 -1.76
N ARG A 85 -3.61 -2.53 -2.35
CA ARG A 85 -3.81 -2.59 -3.81
C ARG A 85 -3.19 -1.40 -4.54
N ALA A 86 -3.28 -0.19 -3.96
CA ALA A 86 -2.66 1.01 -4.52
C ALA A 86 -1.13 0.91 -4.50
N ALA A 87 -0.56 0.44 -3.38
CA ALA A 87 0.87 0.22 -3.24
C ALA A 87 1.40 -0.83 -4.24
N GLU A 88 0.68 -1.93 -4.43
CA GLU A 88 1.03 -2.97 -5.41
C GLU A 88 1.02 -2.41 -6.85
N LYS A 89 -0.04 -1.68 -7.23
CA LYS A 89 -0.12 -1.01 -8.54
C LYS A 89 1.01 -0.02 -8.75
N GLN A 90 1.37 0.74 -7.71
CA GLN A 90 2.47 1.71 -7.77
C GLN A 90 3.83 1.01 -7.87
N ALA A 91 4.05 -0.06 -7.11
CA ALA A 91 5.25 -0.88 -7.19
C ALA A 91 5.42 -1.49 -8.58
N ALA A 92 4.35 -2.03 -9.17
CA ALA A 92 4.35 -2.57 -10.52
C ALA A 92 4.68 -1.49 -11.58
N LYS A 93 4.13 -0.27 -11.44
CA LYS A 93 4.45 0.86 -12.32
C LYS A 93 5.93 1.26 -12.20
N SER A 94 6.42 1.43 -10.98
CA SER A 94 7.81 1.81 -10.73
C SER A 94 8.81 0.76 -11.22
N ALA A 95 8.50 -0.53 -11.07
CA ALA A 95 9.31 -1.62 -11.61
C ALA A 95 9.38 -1.56 -13.15
N LYS A 96 8.24 -1.37 -13.83
CA LYS A 96 8.18 -1.21 -15.30
C LYS A 96 8.98 0.01 -15.76
N GLU A 97 8.85 1.14 -15.07
CA GLU A 97 9.63 2.34 -15.39
C GLU A 97 11.13 2.15 -15.18
N LYS A 98 11.51 1.49 -14.08
CA LYS A 98 12.92 1.15 -13.80
C LYS A 98 13.51 0.31 -14.93
N THR A 99 12.82 -0.75 -15.34
CA THR A 99 13.23 -1.60 -16.46
C THR A 99 13.30 -0.81 -17.77
N ARG A 100 12.31 0.04 -18.05
CA ARG A 100 12.33 0.92 -19.23
C ARG A 100 13.55 1.85 -19.24
N ARG A 101 13.88 2.47 -18.08
CA ARG A 101 15.04 3.36 -17.93
C ARG A 101 16.35 2.59 -18.11
N GLN A 102 16.47 1.39 -17.56
CA GLN A 102 17.65 0.55 -17.68
C GLN A 102 17.89 0.12 -19.14
N ASN A 103 16.82 -0.22 -19.86
CA ASN A 103 16.89 -0.67 -21.27
C ASN A 103 16.87 0.49 -22.29
N ALA A 104 16.68 1.72 -21.84
CA ALA A 104 16.64 2.88 -22.72
C ALA A 104 18.00 3.12 -23.37
N LYS A 105 18.04 3.03 -24.69
CA LYS A 105 19.24 3.36 -25.48
C LYS A 105 19.51 4.86 -25.38
N ARG A 106 20.79 5.21 -25.28
CA ARG A 106 21.20 6.63 -25.26
C ARG A 106 20.74 7.35 -26.52
N PRO A 107 20.21 8.58 -26.42
CA PRO A 107 19.82 9.37 -27.59
C PRO A 107 21.01 9.51 -28.56
N TRP A 108 20.73 9.42 -29.86
CA TRP A 108 21.75 9.46 -30.91
C TRP A 108 22.67 10.69 -30.79
N LYS A 109 22.14 11.89 -30.54
CA LYS A 109 22.92 13.12 -30.35
C LYS A 109 23.94 13.02 -29.19
N VAL A 110 23.57 12.37 -28.07
CA VAL A 110 24.48 12.14 -26.93
C VAL A 110 25.58 11.17 -27.32
N LYS A 111 25.23 10.09 -28.04
CA LYS A 111 26.22 9.13 -28.56
C LYS A 111 27.24 9.80 -29.46
N GLN A 112 26.79 10.68 -30.36
CA GLN A 112 27.67 11.42 -31.27
C GLN A 112 28.61 12.37 -30.50
N ARG A 113 28.11 13.12 -29.52
CA ARG A 113 28.96 13.97 -28.68
C ARG A 113 30.04 13.17 -27.93
N MET A 114 29.67 12.01 -27.40
CA MET A 114 30.62 11.15 -26.70
C MET A 114 31.69 10.59 -27.67
N LEU A 115 31.32 10.20 -28.87
CA LEU A 115 32.27 9.74 -29.90
C LEU A 115 33.22 10.86 -30.33
N ALA A 116 32.70 12.07 -30.57
CA ALA A 116 33.52 13.23 -30.89
C ALA A 116 34.51 13.59 -29.75
N SER A 117 34.07 13.56 -28.51
CA SER A 117 34.91 13.78 -27.35
C SER A 117 36.00 12.70 -27.19
N LYS A 118 35.64 11.43 -27.44
CA LYS A 118 36.61 10.32 -27.45
C LYS A 118 37.69 10.51 -28.56
N LYS A 119 37.25 10.91 -29.76
CA LYS A 119 38.16 11.18 -30.86
C LYS A 119 39.16 12.31 -30.54
N LYS A 120 38.65 13.46 -30.03
CA LYS A 120 39.52 14.59 -29.57
C LYS A 120 40.55 14.14 -28.55
N ARG A 121 40.14 13.35 -27.53
CA ARG A 121 41.08 12.82 -26.51
C ARG A 121 42.13 11.86 -27.12
N SER A 122 41.74 11.04 -28.06
CA SER A 122 42.64 10.15 -28.76
C SER A 122 43.69 10.95 -29.59
N ASP A 123 43.26 12.00 -30.30
CA ASP A 123 44.14 12.84 -31.10
C ASP A 123 45.16 13.55 -30.26
N VAL A 124 44.73 14.15 -29.14
CA VAL A 124 45.63 14.77 -28.14
C VAL A 124 46.63 13.73 -27.59
N LYS A 125 46.20 12.51 -27.27
CA LYS A 125 47.12 11.47 -26.81
C LYS A 125 48.15 11.06 -27.86
N LYS A 126 47.72 10.93 -29.12
CA LYS A 126 48.64 10.65 -30.25
C LYS A 126 49.65 11.76 -30.44
N MET A 127 49.24 13.03 -30.31
CA MET A 127 50.18 14.16 -30.43
C MET A 127 51.23 14.17 -29.32
N ARG A 128 50.84 13.84 -28.08
CA ARG A 128 51.77 13.74 -26.95
C ARG A 128 52.81 12.60 -27.15
N SER A 129 52.41 11.45 -27.72
CA SER A 129 53.33 10.33 -27.96
C SER A 129 54.25 10.54 -29.12
N LYS A 130 54.01 11.52 -30.01
CA LYS A 130 54.92 11.90 -31.09
C LYS A 130 55.91 13.00 -30.74
N ALA A 131 55.73 13.65 -29.59
CA ALA A 131 56.59 14.71 -29.10
C ALA A 131 57.75 14.24 -28.23
N PHE A 132 57.83 12.91 -28.03
CA PHE A 132 58.96 12.21 -27.43
C PHE A 132 59.49 11.15 -28.43
#